data_e71975d0557d5579d9d1abc5dffc4fb9
#
_entry.id   e71975d0557d5579d9d1abc5dffc4fb9
#
_cell.length_a   1.000
_cell.length_b   1.000
_cell.length_c   1.000
_cell.angle_alpha   90.00
_cell.angle_beta   90.00
_cell.angle_gamma   90.00
#
_symmetry.space_group_name_H-M   'P 1'
#
loop_
_entity.id
_entity.type
_entity.pdbx_description
1 polymer ?
#
loop_
_entity_poly.entity_id
_entity_poly.type
_entity_poly.pdbx_seq_one_letter_code
_entity_poly.pdbx_strand_id
1 'polypeptide(L)'
;DLNWFRETKCDLNNDEDVIKYTGNEPIKSLEEAMDFIKNYSDYKRNGYGRWAVCLKDTNEFLGWCGLKFEEDKAEIDLGYRFYKKYWGKGFATESAKACVNYGFSKWNMNEIVGRATIENKTSIEVLKKCNFKFEKQFVYLNQPSVLYTIKND
;
A
#
# COMPACT_ATOMS: atom_id res chain seq x y z
N ASP A 1 7.96 15.69 -11.20
CA ASP A 1 8.00 15.40 -12.64
C ASP A 1 7.24 14.10 -12.92
N LEU A 2 6.20 14.17 -13.75
CA LEU A 2 5.35 13.05 -14.10
C LEU A 2 6.12 11.92 -14.81
N ASN A 3 7.17 12.27 -15.56
CA ASN A 3 8.02 11.30 -16.25
C ASN A 3 8.80 10.42 -15.26
N TRP A 4 9.42 11.04 -14.28
CA TRP A 4 10.13 10.34 -13.23
C TRP A 4 9.23 9.40 -12.42
N PHE A 5 8.02 9.86 -12.07
CA PHE A 5 7.04 9.04 -11.33
C PHE A 5 6.54 7.84 -12.14
N ARG A 6 6.44 7.96 -13.47
CA ARG A 6 6.04 6.88 -14.38
C ARG A 6 7.08 5.77 -14.44
N GLU A 7 8.34 6.14 -14.66
CA GLU A 7 9.46 5.20 -14.76
C GLU A 7 9.60 4.42 -13.45
N THR A 8 9.63 5.10 -12.33
CA THR A 8 9.77 4.47 -11.01
C THR A 8 8.58 3.57 -10.66
N LYS A 9 7.36 3.92 -11.08
CA LYS A 9 6.19 3.06 -10.85
C LYS A 9 6.22 1.80 -11.72
N CYS A 10 6.64 1.93 -12.96
CA CYS A 10 6.83 0.79 -13.87
C CYS A 10 7.85 -0.18 -13.29
N ASP A 11 9.02 0.30 -12.90
CA ASP A 11 10.10 -0.51 -12.34
C ASP A 11 9.67 -1.22 -11.05
N LEU A 12 9.01 -0.50 -10.13
CA LEU A 12 8.54 -1.06 -8.88
C LEU A 12 7.53 -2.20 -9.08
N ASN A 13 6.66 -2.10 -10.09
CA ASN A 13 5.66 -3.11 -10.37
C ASN A 13 6.15 -4.21 -11.33
N ASN A 14 7.39 -4.13 -11.81
CA ASN A 14 8.05 -5.18 -12.60
C ASN A 14 9.11 -5.96 -11.80
N ASP A 15 9.42 -5.55 -10.57
CA ASP A 15 10.29 -6.30 -9.68
C ASP A 15 9.56 -7.55 -9.16
N GLU A 16 10.01 -8.74 -9.59
CA GLU A 16 9.40 -10.02 -9.24
C GLU A 16 9.31 -10.25 -7.72
N ASP A 17 10.33 -9.84 -6.98
CA ASP A 17 10.33 -9.96 -5.52
C ASP A 17 9.26 -9.05 -4.88
N VAL A 18 9.03 -7.88 -5.46
CA VAL A 18 8.05 -6.91 -4.97
C VAL A 18 6.62 -7.36 -5.26
N ILE A 19 6.36 -7.87 -6.46
CA ILE A 19 4.99 -8.27 -6.86
C ILE A 19 4.61 -9.69 -6.44
N LYS A 20 5.55 -10.50 -6.01
CA LYS A 20 5.38 -11.93 -5.66
C LYS A 20 4.11 -12.23 -4.84
N TYR A 21 3.75 -11.37 -3.91
CA TYR A 21 2.63 -11.58 -2.99
C TYR A 21 1.43 -10.69 -3.28
N THR A 22 1.44 -9.93 -4.38
CA THR A 22 0.39 -8.92 -4.63
C THR A 22 -0.76 -9.45 -5.48
N GLY A 23 -0.54 -10.54 -6.21
CA GLY A 23 -1.48 -11.06 -7.20
C GLY A 23 -1.69 -10.13 -8.41
N ASN A 24 -0.88 -9.08 -8.53
CA ASN A 24 -0.95 -8.15 -9.65
C ASN A 24 -0.08 -8.64 -10.80
N GLU A 25 -0.55 -8.41 -12.04
CA GLU A 25 0.28 -8.54 -13.23
C GLU A 25 1.32 -7.42 -13.28
N PRO A 26 2.53 -7.70 -13.81
CA PRO A 26 3.51 -6.66 -14.09
C PRO A 26 2.95 -5.58 -15.00
N ILE A 27 3.34 -4.33 -14.81
CA ILE A 27 3.02 -3.23 -15.73
C ILE A 27 3.91 -3.38 -16.95
N LYS A 28 3.31 -3.61 -18.11
CA LYS A 28 4.00 -3.99 -19.35
C LYS A 28 4.67 -2.81 -20.08
N SER A 29 4.23 -1.58 -19.80
CA SER A 29 4.76 -0.39 -20.49
C SER A 29 4.61 0.89 -19.65
N LEU A 30 5.41 1.91 -20.00
CA LEU A 30 5.27 3.25 -19.46
C LEU A 30 3.90 3.87 -19.77
N GLU A 31 3.32 3.55 -20.92
CA GLU A 31 2.00 4.01 -21.32
C GLU A 31 0.91 3.45 -20.39
N GLU A 32 0.95 2.16 -20.10
CA GLU A 32 0.05 1.53 -19.13
C GLU A 32 0.20 2.14 -17.73
N ALA A 33 1.42 2.42 -17.29
CA ALA A 33 1.67 3.10 -16.02
C ALA A 33 1.08 4.52 -16.00
N MET A 34 1.17 5.24 -17.13
CA MET A 34 0.56 6.57 -17.26
C MET A 34 -0.95 6.53 -17.20
N ASP A 35 -1.56 5.61 -17.93
CA ASP A 35 -3.01 5.49 -17.98
C ASP A 35 -3.55 5.11 -16.61
N PHE A 36 -2.86 4.22 -15.88
CA PHE A 36 -3.21 3.93 -14.50
C PHE A 36 -3.19 5.21 -13.62
N ILE A 37 -2.15 6.03 -13.74
CA ILE A 37 -2.02 7.26 -12.92
C ILE A 37 -3.08 8.29 -13.30
N LYS A 38 -3.33 8.50 -14.61
CA LYS A 38 -4.34 9.44 -15.11
C LYS A 38 -5.76 9.04 -14.66
N ASN A 39 -6.03 7.72 -14.66
CA ASN A 39 -7.33 7.17 -14.31
C ASN A 39 -7.48 6.93 -12.80
N TYR A 40 -6.44 7.19 -11.99
CA TYR A 40 -6.50 7.03 -10.56
C TYR A 40 -7.40 8.11 -9.94
N SER A 41 -8.61 7.72 -9.56
CA SER A 41 -9.68 8.63 -9.16
C SER A 41 -9.89 8.74 -7.64
N ASP A 42 -9.20 7.92 -6.83
CA ASP A 42 -9.43 7.83 -5.38
C ASP A 42 -9.33 9.20 -4.68
N TYR A 43 -8.35 10.03 -5.05
CA TYR A 43 -8.20 11.37 -4.49
C TYR A 43 -9.40 12.28 -4.76
N LYS A 44 -10.01 12.17 -5.96
CA LYS A 44 -11.18 12.97 -6.32
C LYS A 44 -12.44 12.45 -5.65
N ARG A 45 -12.56 11.12 -5.51
CA ARG A 45 -13.75 10.46 -4.98
C ARG A 45 -13.78 10.47 -3.46
N ASN A 46 -12.65 10.18 -2.81
CA ASN A 46 -12.56 9.93 -1.39
C ASN A 46 -11.71 10.99 -0.64
N GLY A 47 -10.93 11.80 -1.36
CA GLY A 47 -9.99 12.75 -0.78
C GLY A 47 -8.67 12.13 -0.29
N TYR A 48 -8.54 10.83 -0.33
CA TYR A 48 -7.34 10.07 0.04
C TYR A 48 -7.06 8.96 -0.98
N GLY A 49 -5.88 8.36 -0.91
CA GLY A 49 -5.46 7.33 -1.86
C GLY A 49 -4.07 6.76 -1.53
N ARG A 50 -3.40 6.22 -2.51
CA ARG A 50 -2.03 5.70 -2.42
C ARG A 50 -1.04 6.83 -2.75
N TRP A 51 -0.24 7.25 -1.79
CA TRP A 51 0.75 8.33 -1.95
C TRP A 51 2.14 7.80 -2.24
N ALA A 52 2.89 8.55 -3.04
CA ALA A 52 4.31 8.31 -3.20
C ALA A 52 5.05 8.56 -1.88
N VAL A 53 5.99 7.68 -1.57
CA VAL A 53 6.88 7.82 -0.42
C VAL A 53 8.28 8.13 -0.93
N CYS A 54 8.84 9.25 -0.50
CA CYS A 54 10.16 9.72 -0.93
C CYS A 54 11.03 10.06 0.29
N LEU A 55 12.35 9.93 0.12
CA LEU A 55 13.30 10.47 1.09
C LEU A 55 13.18 11.99 1.17
N LYS A 56 13.13 12.54 2.38
CA LYS A 56 12.94 13.98 2.59
C LYS A 56 14.09 14.82 2.03
N ASP A 57 15.32 14.34 2.16
CA ASP A 57 16.51 15.12 1.83
C ASP A 57 16.87 15.08 0.34
N THR A 58 16.58 13.97 -0.34
CA THR A 58 16.97 13.74 -1.74
C THR A 58 15.80 13.70 -2.71
N ASN A 59 14.57 13.61 -2.20
CA ASN A 59 13.36 13.34 -3.01
C ASN A 59 13.40 11.96 -3.72
N GLU A 60 14.32 11.08 -3.34
CA GLU A 60 14.40 9.74 -3.93
C GLU A 60 13.12 8.96 -3.62
N PHE A 61 12.51 8.40 -4.67
CA PHE A 61 11.30 7.60 -4.56
C PHE A 61 11.62 6.21 -3.98
N LEU A 62 10.94 5.86 -2.91
CA LEU A 62 11.12 4.58 -2.19
C LEU A 62 10.05 3.55 -2.53
N GLY A 63 8.86 4.02 -2.86
CA GLY A 63 7.68 3.22 -3.04
C GLY A 63 6.40 4.03 -2.81
N TRP A 64 5.33 3.36 -2.44
CA TRP A 64 4.08 4.01 -2.09
C TRP A 64 3.44 3.41 -0.84
N CYS A 65 2.64 4.21 -0.16
CA CYS A 65 1.81 3.80 0.97
C CYS A 65 0.53 4.63 0.98
N GLY A 66 -0.57 4.07 1.44
CA GLY A 66 -1.80 4.85 1.54
C GLY A 66 -3.05 4.04 1.83
N LEU A 67 -4.16 4.73 1.81
CA LEU A 67 -5.49 4.22 2.12
C LEU A 67 -6.32 4.12 0.85
N LYS A 68 -7.14 3.09 0.75
CA LYS A 68 -8.07 2.88 -0.36
C LYS A 68 -9.41 2.42 0.18
N PHE A 69 -10.50 2.99 -0.32
CA PHE A 69 -11.83 2.47 -0.05
C PHE A 69 -12.16 1.34 -1.01
N GLU A 70 -12.38 0.14 -0.47
CA GLU A 70 -12.81 -1.04 -1.21
C GLU A 70 -14.34 -1.11 -1.19
N GLU A 71 -14.96 -0.68 -2.30
CA GLU A 71 -16.43 -0.50 -2.40
C GLU A 71 -17.20 -1.80 -2.18
N ASP A 72 -16.67 -2.93 -2.70
CA ASP A 72 -17.31 -4.25 -2.58
C ASP A 72 -17.38 -4.78 -1.15
N LYS A 73 -16.50 -4.30 -0.27
CA LYS A 73 -16.43 -4.69 1.15
C LYS A 73 -16.83 -3.58 2.10
N ALA A 74 -16.99 -2.36 1.60
CA ALA A 74 -17.19 -1.15 2.41
C ALA A 74 -16.10 -0.97 3.49
N GLU A 75 -14.84 -1.26 3.14
CA GLU A 75 -13.69 -1.23 4.04
C GLU A 75 -12.63 -0.26 3.55
N ILE A 76 -11.86 0.31 4.47
CA ILE A 76 -10.69 1.13 4.14
C ILE A 76 -9.45 0.28 4.33
N ASP A 77 -8.74 0.04 3.23
CA ASP A 77 -7.57 -0.82 3.17
C ASP A 77 -6.28 0.00 3.20
N LEU A 78 -5.37 -0.35 4.11
CA LEU A 78 -4.00 0.14 4.13
C LEU A 78 -3.15 -0.74 3.21
N GLY A 79 -2.53 -0.13 2.21
CA GLY A 79 -1.57 -0.82 1.35
C GLY A 79 -0.27 -0.07 1.22
N TYR A 80 0.78 -0.81 0.96
CA TYR A 80 2.13 -0.26 0.74
C TYR A 80 2.94 -1.19 -0.17
N ARG A 81 3.88 -0.58 -0.88
CA ARG A 81 4.83 -1.28 -1.74
C ARG A 81 6.10 -0.47 -1.84
N PHE A 82 7.25 -1.11 -1.56
CA PHE A 82 8.56 -0.48 -1.58
C PHE A 82 9.52 -1.31 -2.43
N TYR A 83 10.49 -0.66 -3.06
CA TYR A 83 11.61 -1.34 -3.68
C TYR A 83 12.32 -2.24 -2.68
N LYS A 84 12.75 -3.41 -3.12
CA LYS A 84 13.43 -4.40 -2.28
C LYS A 84 14.66 -3.83 -1.55
N LYS A 85 15.43 -2.94 -2.22
CA LYS A 85 16.60 -2.27 -1.62
C LYS A 85 16.29 -1.43 -0.37
N TYR A 86 15.02 -1.10 -0.12
CA TYR A 86 14.59 -0.32 1.05
C TYR A 86 13.90 -1.15 2.12
N TRP A 87 13.74 -2.46 1.91
CA TRP A 87 13.14 -3.35 2.90
C TRP A 87 14.02 -3.45 4.15
N GLY A 88 13.41 -3.70 5.30
CA GLY A 88 14.10 -3.83 6.58
C GLY A 88 14.63 -2.53 7.19
N LYS A 89 14.38 -1.38 6.57
CA LYS A 89 14.87 -0.05 7.01
C LYS A 89 13.80 0.78 7.76
N GLY A 90 12.61 0.24 7.95
CA GLY A 90 11.54 0.89 8.70
C GLY A 90 10.61 1.80 7.87
N PHE A 91 10.89 2.06 6.61
CA PHE A 91 10.11 2.98 5.77
C PHE A 91 8.64 2.58 5.64
N ALA A 92 8.35 1.29 5.45
CA ALA A 92 6.98 0.80 5.38
C ALA A 92 6.23 1.02 6.69
N THR A 93 6.85 0.75 7.83
CA THR A 93 6.24 0.94 9.15
C THR A 93 5.99 2.42 9.44
N GLU A 94 6.95 3.30 9.15
CA GLU A 94 6.83 4.75 9.35
C GLU A 94 5.69 5.31 8.49
N SER A 95 5.69 5.00 7.21
CA SER A 95 4.66 5.45 6.27
C SER A 95 3.26 4.91 6.62
N ALA A 96 3.17 3.64 7.01
CA ALA A 96 1.91 3.03 7.40
C ALA A 96 1.33 3.70 8.65
N LYS A 97 2.14 3.95 9.68
CA LYS A 97 1.72 4.71 10.88
C LYS A 97 1.23 6.11 10.52
N ALA A 98 1.93 6.81 9.65
CA ALA A 98 1.53 8.14 9.21
C ALA A 98 0.18 8.10 8.48
N CYS A 99 -0.04 7.13 7.57
CA CYS A 99 -1.32 6.95 6.87
C CYS A 99 -2.47 6.63 7.83
N VAL A 100 -2.26 5.74 8.80
CA VAL A 100 -3.28 5.39 9.81
C VAL A 100 -3.66 6.62 10.63
N ASN A 101 -2.67 7.32 11.17
CA ASN A 101 -2.91 8.54 11.96
C ASN A 101 -3.64 9.61 11.14
N TYR A 102 -3.29 9.78 9.87
CA TYR A 102 -3.95 10.71 8.98
C TYR A 102 -5.40 10.29 8.69
N GLY A 103 -5.64 9.01 8.46
CA GLY A 103 -6.99 8.45 8.27
C GLY A 103 -7.89 8.72 9.48
N PHE A 104 -7.39 8.49 10.68
CA PHE A 104 -8.15 8.71 11.91
C PHE A 104 -8.36 10.20 12.21
N SER A 105 -7.30 11.01 12.13
CA SER A 105 -7.36 12.42 12.52
C SER A 105 -8.04 13.32 11.50
N LYS A 106 -7.80 13.11 10.20
CA LYS A 106 -8.29 13.97 9.13
C LYS A 106 -9.64 13.53 8.59
N TRP A 107 -9.86 12.22 8.50
CA TRP A 107 -11.02 11.64 7.82
C TRP A 107 -12.01 10.97 8.78
N ASN A 108 -11.73 10.99 10.10
CA ASN A 108 -12.55 10.37 11.14
C ASN A 108 -12.91 8.91 10.80
N MET A 109 -11.99 8.18 10.22
CA MET A 109 -12.19 6.77 9.92
C MET A 109 -12.33 6.00 11.23
N ASN A 110 -13.28 5.08 11.31
CA ASN A 110 -13.50 4.27 12.52
C ASN A 110 -12.61 3.04 12.56
N GLU A 111 -12.30 2.48 11.38
CA GLU A 111 -11.53 1.26 11.24
C GLU A 111 -10.74 1.28 9.93
N ILE A 112 -9.53 0.74 9.98
CA ILE A 112 -8.69 0.50 8.82
C ILE A 112 -8.26 -0.95 8.85
N VAL A 113 -8.33 -1.63 7.69
CA VAL A 113 -7.88 -3.02 7.54
C VAL A 113 -6.56 -3.09 6.79
N GLY A 114 -5.83 -4.18 6.99
CA GLY A 114 -4.63 -4.53 6.23
C GLY A 114 -4.63 -6.01 5.90
N ARG A 115 -4.24 -6.35 4.68
CA ARG A 115 -4.23 -7.72 4.17
C ARG A 115 -2.83 -8.13 3.74
N ALA A 116 -2.48 -9.39 3.98
CA ALA A 116 -1.25 -9.98 3.48
C ALA A 116 -1.44 -11.48 3.25
N THR A 117 -0.69 -12.05 2.31
CA THR A 117 -0.58 -13.51 2.24
C THR A 117 0.17 -14.01 3.47
N ILE A 118 -0.14 -15.21 3.95
CA ILE A 118 0.51 -15.80 5.14
C ILE A 118 2.02 -15.92 4.95
N GLU A 119 2.48 -16.12 3.73
CA GLU A 119 3.91 -16.22 3.40
C GLU A 119 4.64 -14.88 3.47
N ASN A 120 3.93 -13.76 3.28
CA ASN A 120 4.52 -12.42 3.36
C ASN A 120 4.70 -11.97 4.81
N LYS A 121 5.64 -12.62 5.51
CA LYS A 121 5.93 -12.34 6.92
C LYS A 121 6.33 -10.89 7.16
N THR A 122 7.08 -10.30 6.23
CA THR A 122 7.53 -8.90 6.33
C THR A 122 6.34 -7.94 6.37
N SER A 123 5.34 -8.13 5.51
CA SER A 123 4.13 -7.30 5.51
C SER A 123 3.32 -7.49 6.79
N ILE A 124 3.20 -8.72 7.28
CA ILE A 124 2.51 -9.01 8.55
C ILE A 124 3.20 -8.30 9.72
N GLU A 125 4.53 -8.30 9.77
CA GLU A 125 5.28 -7.60 10.82
C GLU A 125 5.09 -6.08 10.76
N VAL A 126 4.95 -5.48 9.57
CA VAL A 126 4.62 -4.07 9.43
C VAL A 126 3.24 -3.78 10.04
N LEU A 127 2.23 -4.58 9.74
CA LEU A 127 0.89 -4.43 10.31
C LEU A 127 0.91 -4.52 11.84
N LYS A 128 1.60 -5.53 12.39
CA LYS A 128 1.76 -5.68 13.86
C LYS A 128 2.46 -4.47 14.50
N LYS A 129 3.53 -3.96 13.90
CA LYS A 129 4.25 -2.77 14.37
C LYS A 129 3.42 -1.49 14.29
N CYS A 130 2.37 -1.49 13.46
CA CYS A 130 1.37 -0.42 13.37
C CYS A 130 0.16 -0.66 14.29
N ASN A 131 0.25 -1.61 15.22
CA ASN A 131 -0.79 -1.98 16.19
C ASN A 131 -2.06 -2.59 15.60
N PHE A 132 -2.02 -3.06 14.36
CA PHE A 132 -3.11 -3.84 13.81
C PHE A 132 -3.24 -5.18 14.56
N LYS A 133 -4.47 -5.59 14.81
CA LYS A 133 -4.80 -6.86 15.46
C LYS A 133 -5.25 -7.88 14.42
N PHE A 134 -4.81 -9.12 14.60
CA PHE A 134 -5.29 -10.23 13.77
C PHE A 134 -6.81 -10.39 13.91
N GLU A 135 -7.50 -10.52 12.79
CA GLU A 135 -8.94 -10.74 12.76
C GLU A 135 -9.28 -12.14 12.27
N LYS A 136 -8.85 -12.49 11.05
CA LYS A 136 -9.15 -13.80 10.46
C LYS A 136 -8.17 -14.22 9.37
N GLN A 137 -8.23 -15.50 9.03
CA GLN A 137 -7.65 -16.04 7.80
C GLN A 137 -8.72 -16.10 6.71
N PHE A 138 -8.29 -15.99 5.46
CA PHE A 138 -9.14 -16.13 4.27
C PHE A 138 -8.29 -16.57 3.08
N VAL A 139 -8.94 -16.89 1.97
CA VAL A 139 -8.26 -17.21 0.71
C VAL A 139 -8.48 -16.06 -0.27
N TYR A 140 -7.41 -15.55 -0.83
CA TYR A 140 -7.43 -14.53 -1.88
C TYR A 140 -6.58 -14.99 -3.06
N LEU A 141 -7.15 -14.99 -4.27
CA LEU A 141 -6.49 -15.48 -5.49
C LEU A 141 -5.77 -16.82 -5.31
N ASN A 142 -6.45 -17.79 -4.68
CA ASN A 142 -5.94 -19.12 -4.32
C ASN A 142 -4.73 -19.08 -3.36
N GLN A 143 -4.47 -17.98 -2.69
CA GLN A 143 -3.40 -17.87 -1.69
C GLN A 143 -3.98 -17.70 -0.28
N PRO A 144 -3.52 -18.50 0.69
CA PRO A 144 -3.86 -18.30 2.10
C PRO A 144 -3.41 -16.90 2.55
N SER A 145 -4.33 -16.14 3.12
CA SER A 145 -4.12 -14.74 3.48
C SER A 145 -4.66 -14.45 4.88
N VAL A 146 -4.24 -13.34 5.45
CA VAL A 146 -4.67 -12.86 6.77
C VAL A 146 -5.20 -11.44 6.67
N LEU A 147 -6.24 -11.18 7.46
CA LEU A 147 -6.82 -9.86 7.69
C LEU A 147 -6.42 -9.39 9.08
N TYR A 148 -5.93 -8.18 9.13
CA TYR A 148 -5.63 -7.43 10.34
C TYR A 148 -6.44 -6.14 10.36
N THR A 149 -6.82 -5.67 11.54
CA THR A 149 -7.61 -4.45 11.71
C THR A 149 -7.03 -3.55 12.78
N ILE A 150 -7.26 -2.24 12.64
CA ILE A 150 -7.01 -1.24 13.67
C ILE A 150 -8.23 -0.33 13.76
N LYS A 151 -8.69 -0.05 14.98
CA LYS A 151 -9.83 0.84 15.26
C LYS A 151 -9.35 2.15 15.83
N ASN A 152 -10.10 3.19 15.54
CA ASN A 152 -9.93 4.51 16.13
C ASN A 152 -10.63 4.51 17.48
N ASP A 153 -9.85 4.47 18.54
CA ASP A 153 -10.35 4.50 19.92
C ASP A 153 -10.68 5.95 20.37
#